data_e81254dbee835445fcbf883f175db014
#
_entry.id   e81254dbee835445fcbf883f175db014
#
_cell.length_a   1.000
_cell.length_b   1.000
_cell.length_c   1.000
_cell.angle_alpha   90.00
_cell.angle_beta   90.00
_cell.angle_gamma   90.00
#
_symmetry.space_group_name_H-M   'P 1'
#
loop_
_entity.id
_entity.type
_entity.pdbx_description
1 polymer ?
#
loop_
_entity_poly.entity_id
_entity_poly.type
_entity_poly.pdbx_seq_one_letter_code
_entity_poly.pdbx_strand_id
1 'polypeptide(L)'
;MILSNPHRRIDRWIRENSSKVDFATGLTYTLFCLLLTATLGFSSSLLTTLSLVAISLMQTAPLMMRRSKPWLATLIVTSGHLLQLAFAGLVLPSQLSVPIMVYTMAVYGKRWQSFTTLGFGLLGALLATFSMFNSANSSYGFFTFLSFDMMVSFVGLALVVTVSWTFGDLARNRRLTMKALQDHAARLENERIIERDLAAADERNHIAREMHDIVAHSLSVIITQADGARYAAVKDPSIAIDTLKTVSDTGRASLREMRRLLGVLRKDEEVANRPLPTLANIPDLVQNAETAGLDVRFGFEGSPRKELPAGAELTAYRSVQEALTNVVKHAGPNTTASVQLSWISRGLEIRIEDNGRGAGSLTFDGQGYGLQGMSERVALYDGTCSASPRTGGGFTVSVFIPYSED
;
A
#
# COMPACT_ATOMS: atom_id res chain seq x y z
N MET A 1 1.08 2.09 -15.38
CA MET A 1 1.01 0.66 -15.77
C MET A 1 2.38 0.01 -15.47
N ILE A 2 2.58 -0.49 -14.26
CA ILE A 2 3.88 -1.05 -13.81
C ILE A 2 4.04 -2.39 -14.50
N LEU A 3 4.95 -2.46 -15.47
CA LEU A 3 5.37 -3.68 -16.15
C LEU A 3 5.75 -4.73 -15.09
N SER A 4 4.87 -5.69 -14.85
CA SER A 4 5.08 -6.75 -13.87
C SER A 4 6.24 -7.62 -14.34
N ASN A 5 7.38 -7.46 -13.67
CA ASN A 5 8.61 -8.22 -13.90
C ASN A 5 8.28 -9.72 -14.03
N PRO A 6 8.57 -10.40 -15.17
CA PRO A 6 8.16 -11.78 -15.44
C PRO A 6 8.62 -12.77 -14.37
N HIS A 7 9.77 -12.50 -13.73
CA HIS A 7 10.26 -13.28 -12.60
C HIS A 7 9.29 -13.28 -11.40
N ARG A 8 8.64 -12.15 -11.09
CA ARG A 8 7.66 -12.07 -9.99
C ARG A 8 6.37 -12.85 -10.27
N ARG A 9 5.97 -12.97 -11.56
CA ARG A 9 4.83 -13.80 -11.97
C ARG A 9 5.13 -15.28 -11.82
N ILE A 10 6.30 -15.72 -12.27
CA ILE A 10 6.75 -17.12 -12.15
C ILE A 10 6.87 -17.51 -10.68
N ASP A 11 7.51 -16.68 -9.83
CA ASP A 11 7.64 -16.94 -8.41
C ASP A 11 6.29 -17.03 -7.68
N ARG A 12 5.33 -16.21 -8.08
CA ARG A 12 3.97 -16.26 -7.53
C ARG A 12 3.28 -17.56 -7.92
N TRP A 13 3.32 -17.90 -9.20
CA TRP A 13 2.73 -19.13 -9.72
C TRP A 13 3.32 -20.40 -9.08
N ILE A 14 4.66 -20.46 -8.90
CA ILE A 14 5.34 -21.56 -8.22
C ILE A 14 4.86 -21.70 -6.76
N ARG A 15 4.70 -20.58 -6.05
CA ARG A 15 4.19 -20.59 -4.67
C ARG A 15 2.74 -21.07 -4.58
N GLU A 16 1.89 -20.60 -5.47
CA GLU A 16 0.47 -20.97 -5.53
C GLU A 16 0.26 -22.43 -5.95
N ASN A 17 1.12 -22.96 -6.83
CA ASN A 17 1.05 -24.32 -7.34
C ASN A 17 2.16 -25.23 -6.81
N SER A 18 2.61 -25.01 -5.57
CA SER A 18 3.78 -25.71 -5.01
C SER A 18 3.67 -27.24 -5.06
N SER A 19 2.46 -27.82 -4.87
CA SER A 19 2.22 -29.26 -4.98
C SER A 19 2.40 -29.80 -6.39
N LYS A 20 1.93 -29.08 -7.41
CA LYS A 20 2.11 -29.46 -8.83
C LYS A 20 3.57 -29.38 -9.26
N VAL A 21 4.28 -28.35 -8.77
CA VAL A 21 5.71 -28.18 -9.04
C VAL A 21 6.52 -29.30 -8.41
N ASP A 22 6.20 -29.70 -7.16
CA ASP A 22 6.87 -30.81 -6.49
C ASP A 22 6.58 -32.16 -7.16
N PHE A 23 5.33 -32.37 -7.60
CA PHE A 23 4.98 -33.56 -8.35
C PHE A 23 5.75 -33.62 -9.69
N ALA A 24 5.75 -32.53 -10.46
CA ALA A 24 6.47 -32.48 -11.75
C ALA A 24 7.97 -32.68 -11.57
N THR A 25 8.62 -31.96 -10.62
CA THR A 25 10.06 -32.11 -10.37
C THR A 25 10.41 -33.49 -9.83
N GLY A 26 9.60 -34.03 -8.91
CA GLY A 26 9.78 -35.39 -8.37
C GLY A 26 9.62 -36.46 -9.46
N LEU A 27 8.62 -36.32 -10.32
CA LEU A 27 8.39 -37.23 -11.45
C LEU A 27 9.55 -37.20 -12.44
N THR A 28 9.99 -36.01 -12.86
CA THR A 28 11.12 -35.84 -13.78
C THR A 28 12.38 -36.47 -13.22
N TYR A 29 12.70 -36.22 -11.93
CA TYR A 29 13.85 -36.80 -11.27
C TYR A 29 13.72 -38.33 -11.16
N THR A 30 12.54 -38.87 -10.84
CA THR A 30 12.27 -40.31 -10.77
C THR A 30 12.51 -40.98 -12.13
N LEU A 31 11.92 -40.43 -13.20
CA LEU A 31 12.10 -40.98 -14.55
C LEU A 31 13.56 -40.96 -15.00
N PHE A 32 14.26 -39.86 -14.70
CA PHE A 32 15.70 -39.75 -14.98
C PHE A 32 16.51 -40.82 -14.24
N CYS A 33 16.29 -41.02 -12.95
CA CYS A 33 16.99 -42.02 -12.16
C CYS A 33 16.66 -43.46 -12.60
N LEU A 34 15.39 -43.74 -12.95
CA LEU A 34 15.00 -45.05 -13.44
C LEU A 34 15.67 -45.38 -14.79
N LEU A 35 15.74 -44.39 -15.71
CA LEU A 35 16.42 -44.58 -17.00
C LEU A 35 17.91 -44.92 -16.79
N LEU A 36 18.62 -44.13 -15.97
CA LEU A 36 20.03 -44.37 -15.64
C LEU A 36 20.23 -45.73 -14.94
N THR A 37 19.38 -46.09 -13.99
CA THR A 37 19.48 -47.37 -13.28
C THR A 37 19.26 -48.53 -14.20
N ALA A 38 18.30 -48.45 -15.16
CA ALA A 38 18.06 -49.48 -16.18
C ALA A 38 19.28 -49.68 -17.10
N THR A 39 19.96 -48.57 -17.49
CA THR A 39 21.18 -48.69 -18.33
C THR A 39 22.35 -49.30 -17.57
N LEU A 40 22.52 -49.02 -16.26
CA LEU A 40 23.54 -49.63 -15.42
C LEU A 40 23.28 -51.13 -15.19
N GLY A 41 22.01 -51.55 -15.14
CA GLY A 41 21.61 -52.94 -14.98
C GLY A 41 21.63 -53.80 -16.26
N PHE A 42 21.83 -53.17 -17.44
CA PHE A 42 21.67 -53.86 -18.76
C PHE A 42 22.64 -55.04 -18.95
N SER A 43 23.78 -55.03 -18.30
CA SER A 43 24.77 -56.13 -18.31
C SER A 43 24.59 -57.23 -17.26
N SER A 44 23.56 -57.06 -16.39
CA SER A 44 23.25 -57.97 -15.27
C SER A 44 22.05 -58.85 -15.59
N SER A 45 21.70 -59.77 -14.67
CA SER A 45 20.48 -60.58 -14.85
C SER A 45 19.21 -59.69 -14.80
N LEU A 46 18.14 -60.11 -15.50
CA LEU A 46 16.86 -59.42 -15.46
C LEU A 46 16.34 -59.19 -14.06
N LEU A 47 16.50 -60.17 -13.17
CA LEU A 47 16.09 -60.09 -11.75
C LEU A 47 16.85 -58.98 -11.01
N THR A 48 18.16 -58.89 -11.22
CA THR A 48 19.02 -57.88 -10.63
C THR A 48 18.61 -56.45 -11.14
N THR A 49 18.36 -56.31 -12.44
CA THR A 49 17.93 -55.04 -13.00
C THR A 49 16.58 -54.59 -12.44
N LEU A 50 15.61 -55.51 -12.33
CA LEU A 50 14.30 -55.21 -11.75
C LEU A 50 14.38 -54.83 -10.29
N SER A 51 15.25 -55.49 -9.50
CA SER A 51 15.46 -55.14 -8.08
C SER A 51 16.09 -53.75 -7.92
N LEU A 52 17.08 -53.38 -8.75
CA LEU A 52 17.69 -52.05 -8.74
C LEU A 52 16.70 -50.96 -9.11
N VAL A 53 15.86 -51.20 -10.13
CA VAL A 53 14.78 -50.29 -10.57
C VAL A 53 13.75 -50.11 -9.44
N ALA A 54 13.33 -51.18 -8.77
CA ALA A 54 12.38 -51.11 -7.64
C ALA A 54 12.95 -50.30 -6.45
N ILE A 55 14.22 -50.51 -6.11
CA ILE A 55 14.93 -49.73 -5.07
C ILE A 55 15.03 -48.26 -5.48
N SER A 56 15.42 -47.96 -6.71
CA SER A 56 15.50 -46.58 -7.22
C SER A 56 14.14 -45.89 -7.21
N LEU A 57 13.04 -46.59 -7.55
CA LEU A 57 11.69 -46.07 -7.45
C LEU A 57 11.32 -45.74 -6.01
N MET A 58 11.63 -46.61 -5.05
CA MET A 58 11.36 -46.39 -3.65
C MET A 58 12.12 -45.19 -3.06
N GLN A 59 13.31 -44.90 -3.60
CA GLN A 59 14.14 -43.77 -3.18
C GLN A 59 13.70 -42.43 -3.80
N THR A 60 13.07 -42.44 -4.97
CA THR A 60 12.79 -41.21 -5.72
C THR A 60 11.32 -40.83 -5.79
N ALA A 61 10.40 -41.80 -5.94
CA ALA A 61 8.95 -41.52 -6.06
C ALA A 61 8.38 -40.75 -4.85
N PRO A 62 8.80 -40.99 -3.58
CA PRO A 62 8.28 -40.23 -2.45
C PRO A 62 8.59 -38.74 -2.48
N LEU A 63 9.56 -38.29 -3.32
CA LEU A 63 9.86 -36.88 -3.48
C LEU A 63 8.68 -36.08 -4.04
N MET A 64 7.75 -36.74 -4.76
CA MET A 64 6.51 -36.11 -5.26
C MET A 64 5.62 -35.62 -4.11
N MET A 65 5.67 -36.27 -2.93
CA MET A 65 4.87 -35.91 -1.75
C MET A 65 5.70 -35.25 -0.63
N ARG A 66 6.91 -34.82 -0.91
CA ARG A 66 7.89 -34.32 0.08
C ARG A 66 7.40 -33.15 0.94
N ARG A 67 6.50 -32.27 0.40
CA ARG A 67 5.94 -31.14 1.17
C ARG A 67 4.61 -31.46 1.83
N SER A 68 3.80 -32.36 1.25
CA SER A 68 2.49 -32.72 1.79
C SER A 68 2.61 -33.70 2.96
N LYS A 69 3.49 -34.71 2.83
CA LYS A 69 3.72 -35.74 3.86
C LYS A 69 5.22 -35.99 4.05
N PRO A 70 5.97 -34.99 4.55
CA PRO A 70 7.44 -35.04 4.56
C PRO A 70 8.01 -36.18 5.36
N TRP A 71 7.41 -36.50 6.53
CA TRP A 71 7.87 -37.59 7.40
C TRP A 71 7.69 -38.97 6.75
N LEU A 72 6.52 -39.21 6.13
CA LEU A 72 6.26 -40.46 5.40
C LEU A 72 7.22 -40.64 4.23
N ALA A 73 7.42 -39.58 3.44
CA ALA A 73 8.37 -39.58 2.34
C ALA A 73 9.79 -39.91 2.81
N THR A 74 10.25 -39.30 3.92
CA THR A 74 11.56 -39.59 4.53
C THR A 74 11.69 -41.06 4.93
N LEU A 75 10.69 -41.64 5.59
CA LEU A 75 10.73 -43.05 6.01
C LEU A 75 10.84 -43.99 4.80
N ILE A 76 10.07 -43.76 3.74
CA ILE A 76 10.11 -44.61 2.55
C ILE A 76 11.48 -44.49 1.86
N VAL A 77 12.00 -43.24 1.68
CA VAL A 77 13.33 -43.02 1.10
C VAL A 77 14.41 -43.67 1.90
N THR A 78 14.40 -43.52 3.24
CA THR A 78 15.38 -44.18 4.15
C THR A 78 15.31 -45.71 4.07
N SER A 79 14.10 -46.28 4.03
CA SER A 79 13.94 -47.72 3.83
C SER A 79 14.50 -48.21 2.50
N GLY A 80 14.30 -47.44 1.41
CA GLY A 80 14.88 -47.74 0.11
C GLY A 80 16.42 -47.72 0.12
N HIS A 81 17.04 -46.79 0.86
CA HIS A 81 18.50 -46.75 1.02
C HIS A 81 19.03 -47.89 1.87
N LEU A 82 18.31 -48.31 2.95
CA LEU A 82 18.70 -49.47 3.74
C LEU A 82 18.61 -50.75 2.90
N LEU A 83 17.57 -50.94 2.09
CA LEU A 83 17.49 -52.05 1.15
C LEU A 83 18.62 -52.02 0.12
N GLN A 84 18.99 -50.88 -0.43
CA GLN A 84 20.14 -50.75 -1.32
C GLN A 84 21.43 -51.24 -0.67
N LEU A 85 21.71 -50.84 0.59
CA LEU A 85 22.88 -51.24 1.31
C LEU A 85 22.92 -52.78 1.55
N ALA A 86 21.77 -53.42 1.73
CA ALA A 86 21.67 -54.87 1.95
C ALA A 86 21.84 -55.70 0.66
N PHE A 87 21.36 -55.19 -0.50
CA PHE A 87 21.25 -55.95 -1.73
C PHE A 87 22.16 -55.53 -2.86
N ALA A 88 22.68 -54.28 -2.84
CA ALA A 88 23.45 -53.72 -3.93
C ALA A 88 24.57 -52.80 -3.42
N GLY A 89 25.81 -53.26 -3.52
CA GLY A 89 27.01 -52.45 -3.24
C GLY A 89 27.30 -51.34 -4.28
N LEU A 90 26.32 -51.06 -5.18
CA LEU A 90 26.46 -50.06 -6.26
C LEU A 90 25.93 -48.69 -5.85
N VAL A 91 26.62 -47.64 -6.26
CA VAL A 91 26.13 -46.26 -6.11
C VAL A 91 25.08 -45.98 -7.19
N LEU A 92 23.83 -45.73 -6.80
CA LEU A 92 22.73 -45.41 -7.70
C LEU A 92 22.55 -43.90 -7.88
N PRO A 93 22.10 -43.42 -9.04
CA PRO A 93 21.78 -42.01 -9.29
C PRO A 93 20.75 -41.43 -8.31
N SER A 94 19.88 -42.29 -7.77
CA SER A 94 18.84 -41.96 -6.78
C SER A 94 19.38 -41.51 -5.41
N GLN A 95 20.67 -41.60 -5.14
CA GLN A 95 21.27 -41.15 -3.87
C GLN A 95 21.12 -39.64 -3.61
N LEU A 96 20.96 -38.82 -4.65
CA LEU A 96 20.65 -37.40 -4.48
C LEU A 96 19.29 -37.15 -3.77
N SER A 97 18.44 -38.17 -3.62
CA SER A 97 17.23 -38.07 -2.82
C SER A 97 17.52 -37.80 -1.32
N VAL A 98 18.68 -38.26 -0.79
CA VAL A 98 19.07 -38.03 0.60
C VAL A 98 19.23 -36.54 0.94
N PRO A 99 20.12 -35.77 0.29
CA PRO A 99 20.25 -34.33 0.55
C PRO A 99 18.95 -33.57 0.30
N ILE A 100 18.15 -33.95 -0.70
CA ILE A 100 16.84 -33.34 -0.98
C ILE A 100 15.88 -33.56 0.18
N MET A 101 15.81 -34.78 0.73
CA MET A 101 14.94 -35.08 1.86
C MET A 101 15.40 -34.44 3.16
N VAL A 102 16.70 -34.43 3.43
CA VAL A 102 17.30 -33.75 4.59
C VAL A 102 16.96 -32.25 4.57
N TYR A 103 17.18 -31.60 3.41
CA TYR A 103 16.75 -30.20 3.20
C TYR A 103 15.25 -30.02 3.44
N THR A 104 14.43 -30.88 2.83
CA THR A 104 12.97 -30.77 2.92
C THR A 104 12.47 -30.91 4.37
N MET A 105 13.03 -31.86 5.11
CA MET A 105 12.70 -32.06 6.52
C MET A 105 13.15 -30.89 7.41
N ALA A 106 14.30 -30.30 7.12
CA ALA A 106 14.76 -29.11 7.82
C ALA A 106 13.81 -27.92 7.58
N VAL A 107 13.27 -27.73 6.37
CA VAL A 107 12.35 -26.64 6.04
C VAL A 107 10.94 -26.86 6.57
N TYR A 108 10.36 -28.06 6.37
CA TYR A 108 8.92 -28.33 6.55
C TYR A 108 8.58 -29.24 7.73
N GLY A 109 9.55 -30.01 8.23
CA GLY A 109 9.35 -30.95 9.34
C GLY A 109 9.25 -30.28 10.71
N LYS A 110 8.79 -31.06 11.71
CA LYS A 110 8.90 -30.64 13.11
C LYS A 110 10.39 -30.65 13.52
N ARG A 111 10.77 -29.86 14.53
CA ARG A 111 12.16 -29.72 14.96
C ARG A 111 12.85 -31.07 15.23
N TRP A 112 12.20 -31.94 16.00
CA TRP A 112 12.72 -33.28 16.29
C TRP A 112 12.88 -34.16 15.04
N GLN A 113 11.93 -34.07 14.07
CA GLN A 113 12.01 -34.81 12.80
C GLN A 113 13.19 -34.33 11.93
N SER A 114 13.47 -33.05 11.95
CA SER A 114 14.61 -32.45 11.25
C SER A 114 15.94 -33.02 11.79
N PHE A 115 16.11 -33.05 13.10
CA PHE A 115 17.32 -33.61 13.70
C PHE A 115 17.44 -35.15 13.53
N THR A 116 16.32 -35.87 13.62
CA THR A 116 16.35 -37.33 13.36
C THR A 116 16.70 -37.65 11.91
N THR A 117 16.22 -36.83 10.96
CA THR A 117 16.58 -36.99 9.53
C THR A 117 18.06 -36.66 9.29
N LEU A 118 18.62 -35.64 9.96
CA LEU A 118 20.06 -35.37 9.93
C LEU A 118 20.85 -36.58 10.47
N GLY A 119 20.42 -37.14 11.59
CA GLY A 119 21.02 -38.35 12.16
C GLY A 119 20.98 -39.55 11.21
N PHE A 120 19.84 -39.80 10.57
CA PHE A 120 19.72 -40.84 9.53
C PHE A 120 20.61 -40.59 8.34
N GLY A 121 20.74 -39.34 7.90
CA GLY A 121 21.63 -38.97 6.81
C GLY A 121 23.10 -39.22 7.14
N LEU A 122 23.56 -38.82 8.33
CA LEU A 122 24.94 -39.06 8.80
C LEU A 122 25.24 -40.53 9.00
N LEU A 123 24.31 -41.28 9.59
CA LEU A 123 24.43 -42.73 9.73
C LEU A 123 24.46 -43.40 8.34
N GLY A 124 23.60 -42.94 7.41
CA GLY A 124 23.61 -43.42 6.04
C GLY A 124 24.93 -43.14 5.30
N ALA A 125 25.52 -41.97 5.53
CA ALA A 125 26.85 -41.64 4.99
C ALA A 125 27.94 -42.59 5.52
N LEU A 126 27.91 -42.92 6.81
CA LEU A 126 28.84 -43.87 7.42
C LEU A 126 28.68 -45.28 6.83
N LEU A 127 27.43 -45.75 6.76
CA LEU A 127 27.12 -47.12 6.25
C LEU A 127 27.42 -47.22 4.75
N ALA A 128 27.15 -46.17 3.97
CA ALA A 128 27.45 -46.15 2.53
C ALA A 128 28.96 -46.19 2.29
N THR A 129 29.73 -45.41 3.04
CA THR A 129 31.19 -45.44 2.97
C THR A 129 31.74 -46.81 3.32
N PHE A 130 31.24 -47.41 4.41
CA PHE A 130 31.64 -48.76 4.80
C PHE A 130 31.34 -49.79 3.72
N SER A 131 30.14 -49.76 3.12
CA SER A 131 29.73 -50.67 2.05
C SER A 131 30.60 -50.53 0.80
N MET A 132 30.93 -49.28 0.40
CA MET A 132 31.80 -49.03 -0.75
C MET A 132 33.20 -49.62 -0.58
N PHE A 133 33.80 -49.46 0.60
CA PHE A 133 35.16 -49.99 0.86
C PHE A 133 35.19 -51.47 1.06
N ASN A 134 34.18 -52.05 1.72
CA ASN A 134 34.08 -53.49 1.88
C ASN A 134 33.87 -54.23 0.57
N SER A 135 33.08 -53.66 -0.36
CA SER A 135 32.86 -54.25 -1.68
C SER A 135 34.11 -54.16 -2.58
N ALA A 136 34.94 -53.11 -2.43
CA ALA A 136 36.15 -52.89 -3.24
C ALA A 136 37.37 -53.71 -2.74
N ASN A 137 37.44 -54.01 -1.46
CA ASN A 137 38.63 -54.57 -0.81
C ASN A 137 38.32 -55.83 0.02
N SER A 138 37.73 -56.85 -0.59
CA SER A 138 37.39 -58.09 0.08
C SER A 138 38.58 -58.86 0.72
N SER A 139 39.79 -58.43 0.44
CA SER A 139 41.05 -59.05 0.90
C SER A 139 41.75 -58.37 2.11
N TYR A 140 41.29 -57.20 2.53
CA TYR A 140 41.90 -56.45 3.62
C TYR A 140 41.00 -56.36 4.83
N GLY A 141 41.46 -56.95 5.95
CA GLY A 141 40.69 -57.07 7.20
C GLY A 141 40.40 -55.71 7.87
N PHE A 142 39.93 -55.77 9.14
CA PHE A 142 39.45 -54.70 10.01
C PHE A 142 40.28 -53.40 10.03
N PHE A 143 41.58 -53.43 9.67
CA PHE A 143 42.48 -52.28 9.63
C PHE A 143 42.18 -51.30 8.46
N THR A 144 41.37 -51.69 7.45
CA THR A 144 40.98 -50.77 6.36
C THR A 144 39.97 -49.70 6.84
N PHE A 145 39.42 -49.85 8.03
CA PHE A 145 38.49 -48.93 8.64
C PHE A 145 39.09 -47.52 8.93
N LEU A 146 40.42 -47.40 8.96
CA LEU A 146 41.16 -46.16 9.18
C LEU A 146 41.93 -45.71 7.93
N SER A 147 41.55 -46.18 6.72
CA SER A 147 42.18 -45.68 5.51
C SER A 147 41.83 -44.21 5.29
N PHE A 148 42.83 -43.42 4.83
CA PHE A 148 42.65 -42.01 4.52
C PHE A 148 41.49 -41.81 3.55
N ASP A 149 41.36 -42.63 2.50
CA ASP A 149 40.34 -42.53 1.47
C ASP A 149 38.91 -42.74 2.03
N MET A 150 38.77 -43.69 2.99
CA MET A 150 37.49 -43.92 3.67
C MET A 150 37.09 -42.71 4.51
N MET A 151 38.02 -42.11 5.21
CA MET A 151 37.77 -40.93 6.03
C MET A 151 37.39 -39.73 5.12
N VAL A 152 38.10 -39.53 4.02
CA VAL A 152 37.75 -38.47 3.05
C VAL A 152 36.36 -38.66 2.44
N SER A 153 36.02 -39.91 2.06
CA SER A 153 34.72 -40.23 1.49
C SER A 153 33.60 -40.00 2.50
N PHE A 154 33.75 -40.42 3.76
CA PHE A 154 32.80 -40.17 4.83
C PHE A 154 32.61 -38.68 5.09
N VAL A 155 33.72 -37.93 5.23
CA VAL A 155 33.68 -36.48 5.46
C VAL A 155 32.99 -35.78 4.30
N GLY A 156 33.25 -36.19 3.05
CA GLY A 156 32.58 -35.64 1.86
C GLY A 156 31.05 -35.85 1.89
N LEU A 157 30.57 -37.09 2.18
CA LEU A 157 29.15 -37.40 2.25
C LEU A 157 28.49 -36.72 3.45
N ALA A 158 29.14 -36.74 4.62
CA ALA A 158 28.65 -36.07 5.82
C ALA A 158 28.53 -34.54 5.62
N LEU A 159 29.49 -33.94 4.89
CA LEU A 159 29.44 -32.52 4.52
C LEU A 159 28.23 -32.21 3.64
N VAL A 160 27.95 -33.02 2.61
CA VAL A 160 26.77 -32.84 1.75
C VAL A 160 25.48 -32.87 2.58
N VAL A 161 25.34 -33.85 3.49
CA VAL A 161 24.17 -33.98 4.37
C VAL A 161 24.04 -32.76 5.30
N THR A 162 25.15 -32.37 5.96
CA THR A 162 25.15 -31.26 6.91
C THR A 162 24.87 -29.91 6.23
N VAL A 163 25.48 -29.67 5.07
CA VAL A 163 25.23 -28.48 4.26
C VAL A 163 23.78 -28.42 3.83
N SER A 164 23.22 -29.53 3.33
CA SER A 164 21.80 -29.60 2.95
C SER A 164 20.86 -29.29 4.12
N TRP A 165 21.16 -29.84 5.29
CA TRP A 165 20.41 -29.54 6.51
C TRP A 165 20.52 -28.08 6.93
N THR A 166 21.72 -27.51 6.91
CA THR A 166 21.98 -26.10 7.27
C THR A 166 21.24 -25.14 6.36
N PHE A 167 21.29 -25.36 5.04
CA PHE A 167 20.50 -24.56 4.10
C PHE A 167 18.99 -24.69 4.32
N GLY A 168 18.51 -25.90 4.67
CA GLY A 168 17.13 -26.13 5.01
C GLY A 168 16.72 -25.40 6.30
N ASP A 169 17.52 -25.47 7.36
CA ASP A 169 17.27 -24.76 8.62
C ASP A 169 17.30 -23.22 8.43
N LEU A 170 18.24 -22.72 7.65
CA LEU A 170 18.31 -21.30 7.29
C LEU A 170 17.07 -20.84 6.51
N ALA A 171 16.63 -21.64 5.53
CA ALA A 171 15.41 -21.36 4.77
C ALA A 171 14.16 -21.37 5.67
N ARG A 172 14.08 -22.31 6.62
CA ARG A 172 13.03 -22.35 7.65
C ARG A 172 13.03 -21.09 8.52
N ASN A 173 14.18 -20.73 9.08
CA ASN A 173 14.30 -19.56 9.94
C ASN A 173 13.91 -18.28 9.19
N ARG A 174 14.42 -18.11 7.96
CA ARG A 174 14.02 -16.99 7.10
C ARG A 174 12.52 -16.94 6.84
N ARG A 175 11.89 -18.10 6.56
CA ARG A 175 10.44 -18.19 6.34
C ARG A 175 9.64 -17.80 7.60
N LEU A 176 10.05 -18.27 8.77
CA LEU A 176 9.40 -17.94 10.04
C LEU A 176 9.55 -16.48 10.40
N THR A 177 10.75 -15.91 10.23
CA THR A 177 11.00 -14.46 10.43
C THR A 177 10.14 -13.61 9.50
N MET A 178 10.08 -13.96 8.20
CA MET A 178 9.24 -13.22 7.26
C MET A 178 7.76 -13.29 7.60
N LYS A 179 7.27 -14.45 8.05
CA LYS A 179 5.89 -14.57 8.51
C LYS A 179 5.64 -13.71 9.76
N ALA A 180 6.54 -13.75 10.74
CA ALA A 180 6.42 -12.94 11.95
C ALA A 180 6.43 -11.43 11.65
N LEU A 181 7.28 -10.98 10.69
CA LEU A 181 7.29 -9.59 10.23
C LEU A 181 5.99 -9.19 9.54
N GLN A 182 5.42 -10.05 8.71
CA GLN A 182 4.13 -9.79 8.07
C GLN A 182 2.99 -9.70 9.09
N ASP A 183 2.93 -10.62 10.05
CA ASP A 183 1.94 -10.60 11.12
C ASP A 183 2.08 -9.34 12.00
N HIS A 184 3.32 -8.91 12.27
CA HIS A 184 3.60 -7.69 13.02
C HIS A 184 3.17 -6.42 12.24
N ALA A 185 3.49 -6.35 10.94
CA ALA A 185 3.08 -5.23 10.09
C ALA A 185 1.54 -5.11 10.01
N ALA A 186 0.83 -6.25 9.89
CA ALA A 186 -0.63 -6.25 9.89
C ALA A 186 -1.22 -5.77 11.23
N ARG A 187 -0.61 -6.11 12.37
CA ARG A 187 -1.03 -5.61 13.70
C ARG A 187 -0.83 -4.10 13.82
N LEU A 188 0.34 -3.60 13.42
CA LEU A 188 0.63 -2.15 13.45
C LEU A 188 -0.34 -1.34 12.57
N GLU A 189 -0.73 -1.88 11.43
CA GLU A 189 -1.72 -1.21 10.56
C GLU A 189 -3.10 -1.16 11.22
N ASN A 190 -3.54 -2.25 11.85
CA ASN A 190 -4.79 -2.27 12.61
C ASN A 190 -4.77 -1.30 13.81
N GLU A 191 -3.65 -1.25 14.55
CA GLU A 191 -3.48 -0.29 15.66
C GLU A 191 -3.61 1.16 15.17
N ARG A 192 -2.98 1.50 14.04
CA ARG A 192 -3.10 2.84 13.44
C ARG A 192 -4.53 3.20 13.03
N ILE A 193 -5.30 2.23 12.53
CA ILE A 193 -6.71 2.47 12.19
C ILE A 193 -7.49 2.77 13.47
N ILE A 194 -7.33 1.97 14.51
CA ILE A 194 -8.00 2.18 15.81
C ILE A 194 -7.61 3.54 16.42
N GLU A 195 -6.33 3.90 16.41
CA GLU A 195 -5.87 5.20 16.91
C GLU A 195 -6.50 6.38 16.15
N ARG A 196 -6.62 6.29 14.81
CA ARG A 196 -7.29 7.31 14.02
C ARG A 196 -8.78 7.43 14.36
N ASP A 197 -9.46 6.30 14.53
CA ASP A 197 -10.87 6.27 14.88
C ASP A 197 -11.11 6.85 16.28
N LEU A 198 -10.24 6.54 17.25
CA LEU A 198 -10.26 7.13 18.59
C LEU A 198 -10.00 8.63 18.54
N ALA A 199 -8.99 9.08 17.82
CA ALA A 199 -8.70 10.52 17.69
C ALA A 199 -9.88 11.28 17.05
N ALA A 200 -10.51 10.69 16.01
CA ALA A 200 -11.70 11.27 15.39
C ALA A 200 -12.90 11.32 16.36
N ALA A 201 -13.07 10.29 17.20
CA ALA A 201 -14.14 10.29 18.23
C ALA A 201 -13.87 11.32 19.34
N ASP A 202 -12.64 11.44 19.79
CA ASP A 202 -12.24 12.43 20.80
C ASP A 202 -12.43 13.86 20.28
N GLU A 203 -12.08 14.13 19.04
CA GLU A 203 -12.29 15.43 18.39
C GLU A 203 -13.78 15.76 18.27
N ARG A 204 -14.61 14.80 17.86
CA ARG A 204 -16.09 14.98 17.83
C ARG A 204 -16.65 15.30 19.22
N ASN A 205 -16.16 14.63 20.26
CA ASN A 205 -16.57 14.88 21.63
C ASN A 205 -16.09 16.25 22.14
N HIS A 206 -14.90 16.68 21.72
CA HIS A 206 -14.39 18.01 22.03
C HIS A 206 -15.26 19.10 21.42
N ILE A 207 -15.53 19.00 20.11
CA ILE A 207 -16.39 19.94 19.38
C ILE A 207 -17.81 19.98 19.98
N ALA A 208 -18.38 18.83 20.34
CA ALA A 208 -19.70 18.76 20.95
C ALA A 208 -19.75 19.50 22.29
N ARG A 209 -18.69 19.42 23.12
CA ARG A 209 -18.59 20.18 24.37
C ARG A 209 -18.44 21.67 24.11
N GLU A 210 -17.58 22.09 23.18
CA GLU A 210 -17.39 23.49 22.83
C GLU A 210 -18.68 24.13 22.30
N MET A 211 -19.42 23.39 21.45
CA MET A 211 -20.74 23.82 20.99
C MET A 211 -21.74 23.94 22.13
N HIS A 212 -21.75 23.00 23.08
CA HIS A 212 -22.64 23.05 24.24
C HIS A 212 -22.34 24.28 25.09
N ASP A 213 -21.06 24.58 25.30
CA ASP A 213 -20.63 25.73 26.12
C ASP A 213 -21.03 27.06 25.46
N ILE A 214 -20.87 27.21 24.13
CA ILE A 214 -21.32 28.39 23.39
C ILE A 214 -22.83 28.58 23.50
N VAL A 215 -23.58 27.48 23.31
CA VAL A 215 -25.07 27.52 23.41
C VAL A 215 -25.50 27.86 24.81
N ALA A 216 -25.00 27.21 25.84
CA ALA A 216 -25.34 27.42 27.23
C ALA A 216 -25.03 28.86 27.68
N HIS A 217 -23.85 29.38 27.32
CA HIS A 217 -23.45 30.76 27.64
C HIS A 217 -24.37 31.79 26.96
N SER A 218 -24.58 31.64 25.64
CA SER A 218 -25.42 32.55 24.87
C SER A 218 -26.86 32.57 25.36
N LEU A 219 -27.42 31.39 25.65
CA LEU A 219 -28.79 31.25 26.13
C LEU A 219 -28.93 31.88 27.51
N SER A 220 -27.94 31.72 28.43
CA SER A 220 -27.94 32.38 29.73
C SER A 220 -27.94 33.92 29.61
N VAL A 221 -27.12 34.47 28.70
CA VAL A 221 -27.07 35.92 28.45
C VAL A 221 -28.40 36.42 27.88
N ILE A 222 -28.99 35.72 26.89
CA ILE A 222 -30.28 36.05 26.29
C ILE A 222 -31.40 36.06 27.31
N ILE A 223 -31.48 35.03 28.18
CA ILE A 223 -32.52 34.91 29.21
C ILE A 223 -32.38 36.07 30.24
N THR A 224 -31.13 36.32 30.70
CA THR A 224 -30.89 37.41 31.68
C THR A 224 -31.26 38.78 31.08
N GLN A 225 -30.92 39.04 29.84
CA GLN A 225 -31.26 40.29 29.16
C GLN A 225 -32.76 40.41 28.91
N ALA A 226 -33.44 39.33 28.50
CA ALA A 226 -34.90 39.33 28.28
C ALA A 226 -35.68 39.57 29.60
N ASP A 227 -35.25 38.96 30.72
CA ASP A 227 -35.84 39.17 32.01
C ASP A 227 -35.60 40.60 32.52
N GLY A 228 -34.39 41.14 32.34
CA GLY A 228 -34.07 42.53 32.66
C GLY A 228 -34.91 43.51 31.84
N ALA A 229 -35.06 43.30 30.55
CA ALA A 229 -35.91 44.10 29.65
C ALA A 229 -37.39 44.10 30.09
N ARG A 230 -37.92 42.91 30.42
CA ARG A 230 -39.28 42.75 30.89
C ARG A 230 -39.56 43.58 32.15
N TYR A 231 -38.57 43.62 33.09
CA TYR A 231 -38.72 44.36 34.33
C TYR A 231 -38.59 45.87 34.12
N ALA A 232 -37.65 46.31 33.23
CA ALA A 232 -37.42 47.73 32.94
C ALA A 232 -38.53 48.35 32.09
N ALA A 233 -39.17 47.57 31.20
CA ALA A 233 -40.25 48.02 30.29
C ALA A 233 -41.49 48.60 31.06
N VAL A 234 -41.67 48.23 32.32
CA VAL A 234 -42.76 48.73 33.16
C VAL A 234 -42.53 50.24 33.46
N LYS A 235 -41.28 50.70 33.53
CA LYS A 235 -40.90 52.09 33.79
C LYS A 235 -40.60 52.91 32.54
N ASP A 236 -39.96 52.30 31.57
CA ASP A 236 -39.55 52.91 30.28
C ASP A 236 -39.60 51.85 29.15
N PRO A 237 -40.60 51.89 28.28
CA PRO A 237 -40.73 50.97 27.15
C PRO A 237 -39.60 51.05 26.14
N SER A 238 -38.85 52.16 26.04
CA SER A 238 -37.76 52.32 25.09
C SER A 238 -36.60 51.40 25.40
N ILE A 239 -36.31 51.10 26.69
CA ILE A 239 -35.28 50.18 27.15
C ILE A 239 -35.52 48.76 26.63
N ALA A 240 -36.80 48.38 26.54
CA ALA A 240 -37.15 47.03 26.00
C ALA A 240 -36.78 46.86 24.54
N ILE A 241 -36.91 47.91 23.72
CA ILE A 241 -36.58 47.87 22.29
C ILE A 241 -35.06 47.69 22.08
N ASP A 242 -34.26 48.46 22.82
CA ASP A 242 -32.80 48.39 22.75
C ASP A 242 -32.26 47.04 23.24
N THR A 243 -32.85 46.52 24.34
CA THR A 243 -32.46 45.19 24.85
C THR A 243 -32.87 44.07 23.91
N LEU A 244 -34.05 44.11 23.23
CA LEU A 244 -34.42 43.14 22.21
C LEU A 244 -33.46 43.13 21.02
N LYS A 245 -32.95 44.31 20.64
CA LYS A 245 -31.89 44.39 19.60
C LYS A 245 -30.64 43.68 20.05
N THR A 246 -30.15 43.91 21.28
CA THR A 246 -28.97 43.23 21.84
C THR A 246 -29.16 41.73 21.95
N VAL A 247 -30.33 41.21 22.34
CA VAL A 247 -30.72 39.78 22.37
C VAL A 247 -30.61 39.20 20.93
N SER A 248 -31.19 39.90 19.94
CA SER A 248 -31.13 39.47 18.54
C SER A 248 -29.71 39.39 18.01
N ASP A 249 -28.85 40.39 18.33
CA ASP A 249 -27.45 40.43 17.90
C ASP A 249 -26.62 39.34 18.57
N THR A 250 -26.83 39.08 19.84
CA THR A 250 -26.21 37.96 20.58
C THR A 250 -26.58 36.62 19.96
N GLY A 251 -27.88 36.38 19.69
CA GLY A 251 -28.31 35.14 19.02
C GLY A 251 -27.73 34.95 17.65
N ARG A 252 -27.63 36.01 16.82
CA ARG A 252 -27.00 35.94 15.51
C ARG A 252 -25.51 35.69 15.57
N ALA A 253 -24.82 36.27 16.57
CA ALA A 253 -23.38 36.03 16.78
C ALA A 253 -23.11 34.57 17.15
N SER A 254 -23.88 34.01 18.09
CA SER A 254 -23.74 32.62 18.51
C SER A 254 -24.04 31.62 17.40
N LEU A 255 -25.06 31.91 16.56
CA LEU A 255 -25.37 31.10 15.37
C LEU A 255 -24.22 31.17 14.32
N ARG A 256 -23.56 32.31 14.15
CA ARG A 256 -22.40 32.41 13.26
C ARG A 256 -21.22 31.58 13.78
N GLU A 257 -20.95 31.63 15.08
CA GLU A 257 -19.85 30.87 15.69
C GLU A 257 -20.09 29.37 15.61
N MET A 258 -21.29 28.87 15.91
CA MET A 258 -21.66 27.46 15.72
C MET A 258 -21.51 27.01 14.27
N ARG A 259 -21.94 27.83 13.29
CA ARG A 259 -21.77 27.52 11.87
C ARG A 259 -20.31 27.49 11.46
N ARG A 260 -19.47 28.28 12.07
CA ARG A 260 -18.03 28.27 11.84
C ARG A 260 -17.39 26.96 12.32
N LEU A 261 -17.73 26.52 13.52
CA LEU A 261 -17.26 25.24 14.09
C LEU A 261 -17.75 24.03 13.26
N LEU A 262 -19.04 24.01 12.89
CA LEU A 262 -19.62 22.98 12.02
C LEU A 262 -19.09 23.04 10.57
N GLY A 263 -18.74 24.21 10.07
CA GLY A 263 -18.22 24.41 8.72
C GLY A 263 -16.83 23.81 8.52
N VAL A 264 -16.02 23.70 9.57
CA VAL A 264 -14.73 23.01 9.56
C VAL A 264 -14.93 21.50 9.34
N LEU A 265 -15.98 20.91 9.97
CA LEU A 265 -16.28 19.47 9.83
C LEU A 265 -16.95 19.12 8.47
N ARG A 266 -17.75 20.05 7.90
CA ARG A 266 -18.48 19.81 6.64
C ARG A 266 -17.59 19.87 5.40
N LYS A 267 -16.44 20.58 5.45
CA LYS A 267 -15.52 20.64 4.31
C LYS A 267 -14.95 19.27 3.93
N ASP A 268 -14.82 18.33 4.89
CA ASP A 268 -14.24 17.01 4.63
C ASP A 268 -15.27 15.97 4.15
N GLU A 269 -16.56 16.10 4.51
CA GLU A 269 -17.59 15.10 4.14
C GLU A 269 -18.35 15.43 2.84
N GLU A 270 -18.56 16.70 2.49
CA GLU A 270 -19.28 17.07 1.25
C GLU A 270 -18.43 16.96 -0.02
N VAL A 271 -17.09 16.97 0.10
CA VAL A 271 -16.18 16.82 -1.03
C VAL A 271 -16.05 15.36 -1.51
N ALA A 272 -16.37 14.38 -0.65
CA ALA A 272 -16.17 12.96 -0.97
C ALA A 272 -17.23 12.35 -1.92
N ASN A 273 -18.40 12.99 -2.13
CA ASN A 273 -19.53 12.38 -2.86
C ASN A 273 -20.05 13.16 -4.08
N ARG A 274 -19.42 14.28 -4.49
CA ARG A 274 -19.77 14.98 -5.74
C ARG A 274 -18.62 14.87 -6.73
N PRO A 275 -18.93 14.72 -8.05
CA PRO A 275 -17.89 14.86 -9.09
C PRO A 275 -17.16 16.18 -8.89
N LEU A 276 -15.83 16.13 -8.99
CA LEU A 276 -15.00 17.33 -8.87
C LEU A 276 -15.40 18.34 -9.97
N PRO A 277 -15.61 19.62 -9.62
CA PRO A 277 -15.89 20.65 -10.63
C PRO A 277 -14.76 20.74 -11.66
N THR A 278 -15.14 20.88 -12.93
CA THR A 278 -14.26 20.99 -14.07
C THR A 278 -14.36 22.37 -14.71
N LEU A 279 -13.57 22.64 -15.76
CA LEU A 279 -13.69 23.88 -16.56
C LEU A 279 -15.08 24.07 -17.16
N ALA A 280 -15.80 22.98 -17.47
CA ALA A 280 -17.15 23.03 -18.00
C ALA A 280 -18.18 23.63 -17.02
N ASN A 281 -17.86 23.70 -15.72
CA ASN A 281 -18.73 24.31 -14.70
C ASN A 281 -18.46 25.81 -14.46
N ILE A 282 -17.50 26.42 -15.15
CA ILE A 282 -17.21 27.84 -14.99
C ILE A 282 -18.37 28.76 -15.45
N PRO A 283 -19.11 28.47 -16.54
CA PRO A 283 -20.30 29.24 -16.89
C PRO A 283 -21.34 29.34 -15.78
N ASP A 284 -21.52 28.26 -14.97
CA ASP A 284 -22.43 28.27 -13.83
C ASP A 284 -21.96 29.25 -12.72
N LEU A 285 -20.63 29.39 -12.53
CA LEU A 285 -20.06 30.39 -11.61
C LEU A 285 -20.34 31.79 -12.03
N VAL A 286 -20.22 32.07 -13.36
CA VAL A 286 -20.50 33.37 -13.94
C VAL A 286 -21.98 33.72 -13.74
N GLN A 287 -22.88 32.80 -14.07
CA GLN A 287 -24.33 33.00 -13.88
C GLN A 287 -24.71 33.23 -12.40
N ASN A 288 -24.05 32.55 -11.47
CA ASN A 288 -24.25 32.80 -10.04
C ASN A 288 -23.79 34.21 -9.62
N ALA A 289 -22.67 34.69 -10.17
CA ALA A 289 -22.20 36.06 -9.92
C ALA A 289 -23.13 37.15 -10.53
N GLU A 290 -23.67 36.91 -11.72
CA GLU A 290 -24.69 37.76 -12.34
C GLU A 290 -25.99 37.82 -11.51
N THR A 291 -26.43 36.65 -10.98
CA THR A 291 -27.59 36.60 -10.09
C THR A 291 -27.35 37.38 -8.78
N ALA A 292 -26.09 37.44 -8.32
CA ALA A 292 -25.67 38.25 -7.17
C ALA A 292 -25.55 39.75 -7.48
N GLY A 293 -25.84 40.18 -8.72
CA GLY A 293 -25.87 41.61 -9.18
C GLY A 293 -24.57 42.12 -9.79
N LEU A 294 -23.62 41.23 -10.17
CA LEU A 294 -22.39 41.58 -10.85
C LEU A 294 -22.59 41.45 -12.38
N ASP A 295 -22.32 42.47 -13.15
CA ASP A 295 -22.28 42.39 -14.63
C ASP A 295 -20.99 41.69 -15.06
N VAL A 296 -21.07 40.47 -15.64
CA VAL A 296 -19.90 39.68 -16.00
C VAL A 296 -19.85 39.36 -17.48
N ARG A 297 -18.73 39.71 -18.14
CA ARG A 297 -18.45 39.26 -19.51
C ARG A 297 -17.61 38.01 -19.47
N PHE A 298 -18.13 36.91 -20.03
CA PHE A 298 -17.41 35.65 -20.12
C PHE A 298 -16.95 35.38 -21.54
N GLY A 299 -15.64 35.06 -21.70
CA GLY A 299 -15.04 34.63 -22.96
C GLY A 299 -14.26 33.31 -22.80
N PHE A 300 -14.37 32.47 -23.83
CA PHE A 300 -13.61 31.23 -23.89
C PHE A 300 -13.01 31.09 -25.29
N GLU A 301 -11.67 31.00 -25.37
CA GLU A 301 -10.95 31.01 -26.66
C GLU A 301 -10.04 29.77 -26.78
N GLY A 302 -10.01 29.21 -28.00
CA GLY A 302 -9.15 28.08 -28.35
C GLY A 302 -9.70 26.74 -27.93
N SER A 303 -8.88 25.71 -28.08
CA SER A 303 -9.15 24.32 -27.66
C SER A 303 -7.88 23.73 -27.06
N PRO A 304 -8.03 22.81 -26.08
CA PRO A 304 -6.89 22.16 -25.44
C PRO A 304 -6.12 21.30 -26.44
N ARG A 305 -4.80 21.42 -26.46
CA ARG A 305 -3.92 20.48 -27.19
C ARG A 305 -3.74 19.16 -26.47
N LYS A 306 -3.87 19.19 -25.14
CA LYS A 306 -3.74 18.06 -24.22
C LYS A 306 -4.73 18.29 -23.07
N GLU A 307 -5.35 17.22 -22.56
CA GLU A 307 -6.24 17.31 -21.41
C GLU A 307 -5.44 17.70 -20.16
N LEU A 308 -5.99 18.62 -19.37
CA LEU A 308 -5.43 18.92 -18.05
C LEU A 308 -5.77 17.80 -17.05
N PRO A 309 -4.88 17.50 -16.09
CA PRO A 309 -5.25 16.63 -14.97
C PRO A 309 -6.47 17.17 -14.22
N ALA A 310 -7.33 16.28 -13.72
CA ALA A 310 -8.56 16.66 -12.99
C ALA A 310 -8.31 17.62 -11.82
N GLY A 311 -7.17 17.51 -11.15
CA GLY A 311 -6.77 18.44 -10.09
C GLY A 311 -6.38 19.83 -10.61
N ALA A 312 -5.81 19.93 -11.82
CA ALA A 312 -5.48 21.21 -12.47
C ALA A 312 -6.77 21.91 -12.94
N GLU A 313 -7.75 21.18 -13.49
CA GLU A 313 -9.07 21.74 -13.84
C GLU A 313 -9.81 22.27 -12.59
N LEU A 314 -9.78 21.51 -11.48
CA LEU A 314 -10.33 21.95 -10.20
C LEU A 314 -9.64 23.23 -9.70
N THR A 315 -8.32 23.33 -9.86
CA THR A 315 -7.55 24.51 -9.46
C THR A 315 -7.96 25.73 -10.32
N ALA A 316 -8.14 25.55 -11.63
CA ALA A 316 -8.65 26.57 -12.52
C ALA A 316 -10.06 27.04 -12.10
N TYR A 317 -10.99 26.11 -11.87
CA TYR A 317 -12.34 26.40 -11.40
C TYR A 317 -12.33 27.20 -10.07
N ARG A 318 -11.54 26.76 -9.08
CA ARG A 318 -11.42 27.44 -7.78
C ARG A 318 -10.80 28.83 -7.90
N SER A 319 -9.88 29.02 -8.83
CA SER A 319 -9.28 30.36 -9.10
C SER A 319 -10.32 31.35 -9.61
N VAL A 320 -11.17 30.94 -10.54
CA VAL A 320 -12.27 31.77 -11.04
C VAL A 320 -13.29 32.05 -9.93
N GLN A 321 -13.66 31.02 -9.16
CA GLN A 321 -14.62 31.16 -8.04
C GLN A 321 -14.14 32.17 -7.00
N GLU A 322 -12.89 32.09 -6.58
CA GLU A 322 -12.30 32.99 -5.59
C GLU A 322 -12.20 34.42 -6.11
N ALA A 323 -11.76 34.57 -7.39
CA ALA A 323 -11.66 35.89 -8.01
C ALA A 323 -13.03 36.55 -8.11
N LEU A 324 -14.07 35.87 -8.61
CA LEU A 324 -15.44 36.43 -8.70
C LEU A 324 -16.02 36.75 -7.32
N THR A 325 -15.75 35.89 -6.31
CA THR A 325 -16.16 36.14 -4.93
C THR A 325 -15.50 37.40 -4.37
N ASN A 326 -14.23 37.64 -4.70
CA ASN A 326 -13.51 38.83 -4.28
C ASN A 326 -14.05 40.09 -4.97
N VAL A 327 -14.41 40.02 -6.25
CA VAL A 327 -15.07 41.12 -6.96
C VAL A 327 -16.40 41.49 -6.28
N VAL A 328 -17.27 40.51 -6.04
CA VAL A 328 -18.57 40.72 -5.37
C VAL A 328 -18.41 41.38 -3.99
N LYS A 329 -17.40 40.95 -3.20
CA LYS A 329 -17.18 41.48 -1.86
C LYS A 329 -16.51 42.84 -1.80
N HIS A 330 -15.60 43.13 -2.73
CA HIS A 330 -14.64 44.23 -2.56
C HIS A 330 -14.69 45.29 -3.62
N ALA A 331 -15.23 45.01 -4.82
CA ALA A 331 -15.17 45.96 -5.93
C ALA A 331 -16.17 47.14 -5.83
N GLY A 332 -17.24 46.98 -5.04
CA GLY A 332 -18.24 48.01 -4.84
C GLY A 332 -19.46 47.93 -5.79
N PRO A 333 -20.44 48.83 -5.66
CA PRO A 333 -21.63 48.82 -6.50
C PRO A 333 -21.31 49.24 -7.94
N ASN A 334 -22.13 48.78 -8.89
CA ASN A 334 -22.02 49.06 -10.33
C ASN A 334 -20.67 48.65 -10.96
N THR A 335 -20.06 47.59 -10.41
CA THR A 335 -18.84 47.01 -10.95
C THR A 335 -19.18 46.05 -12.09
N THR A 336 -18.38 46.10 -13.15
CA THR A 336 -18.37 45.07 -14.22
C THR A 336 -17.10 44.23 -14.10
N ALA A 337 -17.23 42.95 -14.38
CA ALA A 337 -16.10 42.03 -14.43
C ALA A 337 -15.98 41.36 -15.80
N SER A 338 -14.79 40.97 -16.19
CA SER A 338 -14.56 40.11 -17.36
C SER A 338 -13.78 38.87 -16.92
N VAL A 339 -14.21 37.71 -17.40
CA VAL A 339 -13.55 36.42 -17.19
C VAL A 339 -13.19 35.88 -18.56
N GLN A 340 -11.91 35.77 -18.86
CA GLN A 340 -11.39 35.26 -20.13
C GLN A 340 -10.57 34.01 -19.87
N LEU A 341 -10.93 32.90 -20.51
CA LEU A 341 -10.17 31.67 -20.56
C LEU A 341 -9.60 31.48 -21.96
N SER A 342 -8.29 31.30 -22.09
CA SER A 342 -7.62 31.15 -23.37
C SER A 342 -6.68 29.95 -23.38
N TRP A 343 -6.94 28.98 -24.26
CA TRP A 343 -6.01 27.91 -24.52
C TRP A 343 -4.87 28.42 -25.41
N ILE A 344 -3.67 28.43 -24.84
CA ILE A 344 -2.44 28.82 -25.57
C ILE A 344 -1.57 27.58 -25.82
N SER A 345 -0.49 27.76 -26.58
CA SER A 345 0.41 26.64 -26.96
C SER A 345 1.02 25.90 -25.79
N ARG A 346 1.14 26.50 -24.60
CA ARG A 346 1.79 25.96 -23.41
C ARG A 346 0.83 25.53 -22.30
N GLY A 347 -0.47 25.86 -22.39
CA GLY A 347 -1.44 25.56 -21.32
C GLY A 347 -2.68 26.44 -21.39
N LEU A 348 -3.35 26.54 -20.22
CA LEU A 348 -4.53 27.39 -20.01
C LEU A 348 -4.14 28.71 -19.34
N GLU A 349 -4.50 29.84 -19.95
CA GLU A 349 -4.44 31.15 -19.35
C GLU A 349 -5.86 31.60 -18.94
N ILE A 350 -6.00 32.07 -17.69
CA ILE A 350 -7.23 32.61 -17.14
C ILE A 350 -6.96 34.03 -16.71
N ARG A 351 -7.79 34.98 -17.19
CA ARG A 351 -7.68 36.36 -16.82
C ARG A 351 -9.04 36.87 -16.32
N ILE A 352 -9.04 37.42 -15.13
CA ILE A 352 -10.22 38.01 -14.50
C ILE A 352 -9.89 39.49 -14.21
N GLU A 353 -10.72 40.38 -14.73
CA GLU A 353 -10.54 41.82 -14.55
C GLU A 353 -11.84 42.45 -14.08
N ASP A 354 -11.77 43.38 -13.16
CA ASP A 354 -12.89 44.24 -12.76
C ASP A 354 -12.55 45.75 -12.93
N ASN A 355 -13.58 46.57 -12.93
CA ASN A 355 -13.47 48.02 -12.96
C ASN A 355 -13.85 48.68 -11.63
N GLY A 356 -13.78 47.93 -10.51
CA GLY A 356 -14.16 48.40 -9.20
C GLY A 356 -13.19 49.43 -8.58
N ARG A 357 -13.26 49.60 -7.27
CA ARG A 357 -12.53 50.63 -6.53
C ARG A 357 -11.01 50.43 -6.47
N GLY A 358 -10.50 49.27 -6.92
CA GLY A 358 -9.06 48.95 -6.92
C GLY A 358 -8.44 48.91 -5.51
N ALA A 359 -7.12 49.13 -5.44
CA ALA A 359 -6.37 49.08 -4.18
C ALA A 359 -6.75 50.13 -3.12
N GLY A 360 -7.53 51.14 -3.45
CA GLY A 360 -7.96 52.20 -2.54
C GLY A 360 -9.01 51.77 -1.49
N SER A 361 -9.61 50.58 -1.62
CA SER A 361 -10.61 50.06 -0.69
C SER A 361 -10.02 49.07 0.33
N LEU A 362 -8.71 48.80 0.30
CA LEU A 362 -8.01 47.92 1.23
C LEU A 362 -7.75 48.63 2.56
N THR A 363 -8.79 48.92 3.35
CA THR A 363 -8.65 48.78 4.80
C THR A 363 -8.48 47.30 5.02
N PHE A 364 -7.25 46.87 5.31
CA PHE A 364 -6.83 45.51 5.57
C PHE A 364 -7.45 45.03 6.92
N ASP A 365 -8.71 44.63 6.87
CA ASP A 365 -9.38 43.96 8.01
C ASP A 365 -9.74 42.51 7.70
N GLY A 366 -9.14 41.94 6.68
CA GLY A 366 -9.30 40.54 6.29
C GLY A 366 -8.01 39.98 5.71
N GLN A 367 -7.37 39.11 6.46
CA GLN A 367 -6.17 38.35 6.12
C GLN A 367 -6.20 37.86 4.67
N GLY A 368 -5.22 38.30 3.86
CA GLY A 368 -5.09 38.01 2.41
C GLY A 368 -4.84 36.54 2.03
N TYR A 369 -5.49 35.60 2.73
CA TYR A 369 -5.35 34.14 2.52
C TYR A 369 -5.94 33.65 1.19
N GLY A 370 -6.87 34.37 0.58
CA GLY A 370 -7.52 33.94 -0.68
C GLY A 370 -6.54 33.91 -1.86
N LEU A 371 -5.81 35.02 -2.05
CA LEU A 371 -4.83 35.13 -3.15
C LEU A 371 -3.58 34.29 -2.91
N GLN A 372 -3.13 34.15 -1.65
CA GLN A 372 -2.02 33.29 -1.29
C GLN A 372 -2.38 31.83 -1.54
N GLY A 373 -3.54 31.36 -1.07
CA GLY A 373 -4.00 29.99 -1.29
C GLY A 373 -4.26 29.68 -2.78
N MET A 374 -4.62 30.68 -3.59
CA MET A 374 -4.72 30.53 -5.04
C MET A 374 -3.34 30.30 -5.66
N SER A 375 -2.35 31.11 -5.29
CA SER A 375 -0.97 30.98 -5.77
C SER A 375 -0.34 29.64 -5.39
N GLU A 376 -0.53 29.20 -4.14
CA GLU A 376 -0.02 27.91 -3.66
C GLU A 376 -0.64 26.72 -4.43
N ARG A 377 -1.96 26.75 -4.69
CA ARG A 377 -2.63 25.67 -5.45
C ARG A 377 -2.20 25.62 -6.92
N VAL A 378 -2.02 26.80 -7.55
CA VAL A 378 -1.58 26.89 -8.95
C VAL A 378 -0.14 26.41 -9.10
N ALA A 379 0.72 26.68 -8.11
CA ALA A 379 2.12 26.23 -8.08
C ALA A 379 2.25 24.69 -8.00
N LEU A 380 1.25 23.98 -7.46
CA LEU A 380 1.26 22.51 -7.45
C LEU A 380 1.23 21.88 -8.85
N TYR A 381 0.86 22.66 -9.86
CA TYR A 381 0.80 22.26 -11.26
C TYR A 381 1.79 23.06 -12.13
N ASP A 382 2.90 23.52 -11.55
CA ASP A 382 3.93 24.33 -12.22
C ASP A 382 3.38 25.61 -12.89
N GLY A 383 2.20 26.05 -12.44
CA GLY A 383 1.53 27.25 -12.94
C GLY A 383 1.97 28.51 -12.20
N THR A 384 1.53 29.63 -12.70
CA THR A 384 1.79 30.97 -12.12
C THR A 384 0.48 31.69 -11.86
N CYS A 385 0.41 32.41 -10.74
CA CYS A 385 -0.70 33.28 -10.38
C CYS A 385 -0.17 34.68 -10.06
N SER A 386 -0.77 35.70 -10.65
CA SER A 386 -0.47 37.10 -10.33
C SER A 386 -1.76 37.89 -10.12
N ALA A 387 -1.71 38.82 -9.19
CA ALA A 387 -2.85 39.65 -8.84
C ALA A 387 -2.37 41.10 -8.60
N SER A 388 -2.94 42.07 -9.32
CA SER A 388 -2.50 43.44 -9.25
C SER A 388 -3.63 44.46 -9.51
N PRO A 389 -3.57 45.67 -8.90
CA PRO A 389 -4.48 46.73 -9.20
C PRO A 389 -4.23 47.27 -10.64
N ARG A 390 -5.30 47.72 -11.30
CA ARG A 390 -5.24 48.32 -12.65
C ARG A 390 -5.04 49.82 -12.61
N THR A 391 -4.32 50.34 -13.58
CA THR A 391 -4.20 51.79 -13.83
C THR A 391 -5.56 52.34 -14.24
N GLY A 392 -6.15 53.22 -13.41
CA GLY A 392 -7.49 53.78 -13.68
C GLY A 392 -8.64 53.15 -12.87
N GLY A 393 -8.34 52.22 -11.96
CA GLY A 393 -9.31 51.54 -11.11
C GLY A 393 -9.54 50.08 -11.48
N GLY A 394 -9.97 49.27 -10.50
CA GLY A 394 -10.19 47.84 -10.65
C GLY A 394 -8.98 46.99 -10.32
N PHE A 395 -9.11 45.69 -10.51
CA PHE A 395 -8.13 44.68 -10.18
C PHE A 395 -8.02 43.63 -11.29
N THR A 396 -6.84 43.04 -11.45
CA THR A 396 -6.61 41.95 -12.40
C THR A 396 -6.03 40.75 -11.68
N VAL A 397 -6.62 39.58 -11.90
CA VAL A 397 -6.07 38.29 -11.52
C VAL A 397 -5.74 37.52 -12.79
N SER A 398 -4.49 37.10 -12.93
CA SER A 398 -4.02 36.27 -14.05
C SER A 398 -3.46 34.97 -13.53
N VAL A 399 -3.96 33.85 -14.06
CA VAL A 399 -3.54 32.51 -13.72
C VAL A 399 -3.11 31.80 -14.99
N PHE A 400 -1.97 31.13 -14.94
CA PHE A 400 -1.49 30.27 -16.01
C PHE A 400 -1.24 28.87 -15.47
N ILE A 401 -1.79 27.85 -16.13
CA ILE A 401 -1.59 26.42 -15.79
C ILE A 401 -1.03 25.73 -17.05
N PRO A 402 0.22 25.27 -17.02
CA PRO A 402 0.85 24.60 -18.16
C PRO A 402 0.26 23.17 -18.35
N TYR A 403 0.39 22.67 -19.59
CA TYR A 403 0.21 21.24 -19.82
C TYR A 403 1.29 20.46 -19.06
N SER A 404 0.93 19.32 -18.45
CA SER A 404 1.95 18.48 -17.82
C SER A 404 2.90 17.91 -18.87
N GLU A 405 4.20 18.10 -18.67
CA GLU A 405 5.23 17.38 -19.42
C GLU A 405 5.22 15.92 -18.93
N ASP A 406 4.90 14.95 -19.83
CA ASP A 406 5.09 13.51 -19.60
C ASP A 406 6.52 13.08 -19.86
#